data_f4829130636f1bbb7744f0736478ec72
#
_entry.id   f4829130636f1bbb7744f0736478ec72
#
_cell.length_a   1.000
_cell.length_b   1.000
_cell.length_c   1.000
_cell.angle_alpha   90.00
_cell.angle_beta   90.00
_cell.angle_gamma   90.00
#
_symmetry.space_group_name_H-M   'P 1'
#
loop_
_entity.id
_entity.type
_entity.pdbx_description
1 polymer ?
#
loop_
_entity_poly.entity_id
_entity_poly.type
_entity_poly.pdbx_seq_one_letter_code
_entity_poly.pdbx_strand_id
1 'polypeptide(L)'
;MATSPKPFRLVVMLRRAAIFLQLCTTLCLALAGLSEGATKPNVVLVTFESTRADRMGFLGSKRGVTPNLDALARQAVVFERAYAQAPLTVVSHATILSGTYPQTHQANALGGPINSSVPWLSDLFRARGYHTSAYVGLRNLDPKSGMAQGFDRGFVVYDAGFRLPQKGMLRSQSVERSGDQVVARAVAGLKGKSNPFFLWIHLSDPQAPYASYDRAVAAADAAFGKLVSALKAQKLYDDSIVAVAADHGESLGAHGEDTHGIFLYDDTILVPLVIKLPQNQMAGKRVTGRVRLLDVAPTILEAASVPVPPQMQGQSLLRIAKSNPTADQAVYSRSDFPQRGFGWSPLQSWRASKYLYVRAPKPELYDLSTDAAATKNIAPTSKGTVDTIASQLDGFDKRFTSGAKGAELSSSEMQKLASLGYVGIQKSNTASAATGTDPKDAIATANKVESALQALDDGKPEKAVPMLQQVLANSASVYLAQYGLGSALAQLQQCQKAIEPLRKAIELQPDSAWAHFQMGSCLTKTGDYKTAVVHLEIATSRLPDFGDAYVLLAQTYDHLGRAEDANRARAKAAQLGKKA
;
A
#
# COMPACT_ATOMS: atom_id res chain seq x y z
N MET A 1 -4.26 -65.51 -61.49
CA MET A 1 -4.05 -66.28 -60.21
C MET A 1 -3.61 -65.25 -59.15
N ALA A 2 -4.51 -64.89 -58.30
CA ALA A 2 -4.21 -63.95 -57.22
C ALA A 2 -3.90 -64.72 -55.91
N THR A 3 -2.70 -64.62 -55.42
CA THR A 3 -2.27 -65.28 -54.18
C THR A 3 -2.75 -64.48 -52.94
N SER A 4 -3.61 -65.10 -52.16
CA SER A 4 -4.14 -64.64 -50.91
C SER A 4 -2.99 -64.43 -49.88
N PRO A 5 -2.91 -63.35 -49.07
CA PRO A 5 -1.88 -63.21 -48.05
C PRO A 5 -2.15 -64.13 -46.88
N LYS A 6 -1.11 -64.83 -46.41
CA LYS A 6 -1.15 -65.85 -45.34
C LYS A 6 -1.60 -65.21 -44.01
N PRO A 7 -2.55 -65.83 -43.28
CA PRO A 7 -3.11 -65.30 -42.01
C PRO A 7 -2.09 -65.15 -40.85
N PHE A 8 -0.92 -65.72 -40.96
CA PHE A 8 0.13 -65.70 -39.94
C PHE A 8 0.74 -64.29 -39.70
N ARG A 9 0.88 -63.48 -40.74
CA ARG A 9 1.43 -62.11 -40.61
C ARG A 9 0.48 -61.13 -39.89
N LEU A 10 -0.82 -61.30 -40.05
CA LEU A 10 -1.84 -60.46 -39.43
C LEU A 10 -1.89 -60.66 -37.89
N VAL A 11 -1.81 -61.93 -37.43
CA VAL A 11 -1.83 -62.26 -36.02
C VAL A 11 -0.57 -61.74 -35.28
N VAL A 12 0.61 -61.75 -35.92
CA VAL A 12 1.84 -61.19 -35.37
C VAL A 12 1.80 -59.68 -35.29
N MET A 13 1.23 -59.00 -36.27
CA MET A 13 1.03 -57.52 -36.26
C MET A 13 0.03 -57.10 -35.17
N LEU A 14 -1.07 -57.79 -35.01
CA LEU A 14 -2.06 -57.52 -33.96
C LEU A 14 -1.51 -57.73 -32.56
N ARG A 15 -0.71 -58.78 -32.32
CA ARG A 15 -0.03 -58.99 -31.03
C ARG A 15 1.02 -57.92 -30.73
N ARG A 16 1.78 -57.46 -31.74
CA ARG A 16 2.75 -56.36 -31.52
C ARG A 16 2.05 -55.02 -31.25
N ALA A 17 0.94 -54.73 -31.93
CA ALA A 17 0.12 -53.55 -31.68
C ALA A 17 -0.52 -53.57 -30.28
N ALA A 18 -1.02 -54.72 -29.82
CA ALA A 18 -1.57 -54.87 -28.47
C ALA A 18 -0.52 -54.69 -27.37
N ILE A 19 0.70 -55.26 -27.57
CA ILE A 19 1.81 -55.08 -26.62
C ILE A 19 2.28 -53.63 -26.60
N PHE A 20 2.33 -52.94 -27.76
CA PHE A 20 2.70 -51.53 -27.81
C PHE A 20 1.65 -50.65 -27.13
N LEU A 21 0.36 -50.94 -27.35
CA LEU A 21 -0.73 -50.23 -26.68
C LEU A 21 -0.72 -50.42 -25.15
N GLN A 22 -0.42 -51.65 -24.70
CA GLN A 22 -0.30 -52.00 -23.28
C GLN A 22 0.93 -51.34 -22.63
N LEU A 23 2.06 -51.22 -23.34
CA LEU A 23 3.24 -50.51 -22.90
C LEU A 23 2.98 -48.97 -22.86
N CYS A 24 2.27 -48.41 -23.83
CA CYS A 24 1.88 -47.00 -23.80
C CYS A 24 0.89 -46.68 -22.66
N THR A 25 -0.09 -47.57 -22.41
CA THR A 25 -1.03 -47.35 -21.29
C THR A 25 -0.36 -47.52 -19.93
N THR A 26 0.56 -48.47 -19.75
CA THR A 26 1.34 -48.59 -18.50
C THR A 26 2.32 -47.43 -18.32
N LEU A 27 2.93 -46.92 -19.38
CA LEU A 27 3.80 -45.75 -19.30
C LEU A 27 2.99 -44.46 -19.02
N CYS A 28 1.80 -44.32 -19.59
CA CYS A 28 0.89 -43.19 -19.27
C CYS A 28 0.36 -43.30 -17.82
N LEU A 29 0.05 -44.48 -17.32
CA LEU A 29 -0.36 -44.69 -15.93
C LEU A 29 0.82 -44.50 -14.95
N ALA A 30 2.04 -44.88 -15.31
CA ALA A 30 3.24 -44.61 -14.52
C ALA A 30 3.59 -43.12 -14.51
N LEU A 31 3.41 -42.39 -15.62
CA LEU A 31 3.58 -40.94 -15.69
C LEU A 31 2.46 -40.16 -14.98
N ALA A 32 1.24 -40.70 -14.95
CA ALA A 32 0.13 -40.13 -14.18
C ALA A 32 0.29 -40.37 -12.67
N GLY A 33 0.95 -41.48 -12.25
CA GLY A 33 1.24 -41.76 -10.84
C GLY A 33 2.44 -41.00 -10.27
N LEU A 34 3.27 -40.39 -11.13
CA LEU A 34 4.40 -39.53 -10.72
C LEU A 34 4.01 -38.05 -10.50
N SER A 35 2.77 -37.68 -10.77
CA SER A 35 2.20 -36.44 -10.28
C SER A 35 1.67 -36.62 -8.86
N GLU A 36 2.52 -37.09 -7.93
CA GLU A 36 2.33 -36.74 -6.53
C GLU A 36 2.30 -35.22 -6.48
N GLY A 37 1.10 -34.66 -6.24
CA GLY A 37 0.86 -33.24 -6.30
C GLY A 37 1.84 -32.56 -5.36
N ALA A 38 2.83 -31.87 -5.94
CA ALA A 38 3.80 -31.09 -5.18
C ALA A 38 3.00 -30.28 -4.15
N THR A 39 3.26 -30.53 -2.87
CA THR A 39 2.55 -29.87 -1.78
C THR A 39 2.68 -28.37 -1.98
N LYS A 40 1.55 -27.69 -2.12
CA LYS A 40 1.53 -26.23 -2.32
C LYS A 40 2.25 -25.57 -1.14
N PRO A 41 3.28 -24.75 -1.37
CA PRO A 41 3.99 -24.10 -0.26
C PRO A 41 3.08 -23.13 0.46
N ASN A 42 3.27 -22.95 1.76
CA ASN A 42 2.69 -21.83 2.47
C ASN A 42 3.39 -20.55 2.03
N VAL A 43 2.67 -19.43 2.10
CA VAL A 43 3.19 -18.11 1.71
C VAL A 43 3.04 -17.15 2.88
N VAL A 44 4.15 -16.56 3.29
CA VAL A 44 4.22 -15.52 4.32
C VAL A 44 4.82 -14.27 3.69
N LEU A 45 4.04 -13.22 3.61
CA LEU A 45 4.48 -11.88 3.24
C LEU A 45 4.55 -11.03 4.50
N VAL A 46 5.71 -10.47 4.80
CA VAL A 46 5.89 -9.53 5.91
C VAL A 46 6.33 -8.20 5.35
N THR A 47 5.58 -7.15 5.67
CA THR A 47 5.93 -5.78 5.31
C THR A 47 6.30 -4.99 6.56
N PHE A 48 7.37 -4.21 6.47
CA PHE A 48 7.86 -3.31 7.52
C PHE A 48 7.50 -1.88 7.11
N GLU A 49 6.89 -1.14 8.00
CA GLU A 49 6.58 0.28 7.82
C GLU A 49 7.86 1.12 7.73
N SER A 50 7.92 2.06 6.82
CA SER A 50 8.93 3.15 6.77
C SER A 50 10.38 2.71 7.00
N THR A 51 10.78 1.51 6.51
CA THR A 51 12.07 0.93 6.89
C THR A 51 13.13 1.08 5.79
N ARG A 52 14.19 1.86 6.10
CA ARG A 52 15.30 2.16 5.20
C ARG A 52 16.20 0.95 4.96
N ALA A 53 16.67 0.80 3.72
CA ALA A 53 17.63 -0.24 3.34
C ALA A 53 18.98 -0.12 4.08
N ASP A 54 19.45 1.10 4.38
CA ASP A 54 20.72 1.37 5.04
C ASP A 54 20.76 0.96 6.54
N ARG A 55 19.65 0.48 7.08
CA ARG A 55 19.59 -0.09 8.43
C ARG A 55 19.82 -1.59 8.48
N MET A 56 19.76 -2.27 7.34
CA MET A 56 19.86 -3.73 7.22
C MET A 56 21.30 -4.23 7.30
N GLY A 57 21.58 -5.13 8.24
CA GLY A 57 22.91 -5.75 8.35
C GLY A 57 23.29 -6.54 7.10
N PHE A 58 22.34 -7.27 6.50
CA PHE A 58 22.55 -8.02 5.27
C PHE A 58 22.83 -7.13 4.02
N LEU A 59 22.57 -5.83 4.10
CA LEU A 59 22.92 -4.81 3.11
C LEU A 59 24.18 -4.00 3.49
N GLY A 60 24.85 -4.35 4.58
CA GLY A 60 26.12 -3.77 4.99
C GLY A 60 26.06 -2.81 6.18
N SER A 61 24.89 -2.60 6.79
CA SER A 61 24.77 -1.81 8.00
C SER A 61 25.53 -2.45 9.16
N LYS A 62 26.30 -1.65 9.89
CA LYS A 62 27.03 -2.08 11.10
C LYS A 62 26.29 -1.74 12.40
N ARG A 63 25.04 -1.29 12.33
CA ARG A 63 24.25 -0.86 13.49
C ARG A 63 23.74 -2.02 14.36
N GLY A 64 23.70 -3.25 13.80
CA GLY A 64 23.29 -4.45 14.53
C GLY A 64 21.80 -4.48 14.92
N VAL A 65 20.94 -3.73 14.22
CA VAL A 65 19.52 -3.58 14.57
C VAL A 65 18.61 -4.63 13.92
N THR A 66 19.13 -5.47 13.01
CA THR A 66 18.33 -6.43 12.23
C THR A 66 18.85 -7.88 12.27
N PRO A 67 19.20 -8.44 13.44
CA PRO A 67 19.81 -9.78 13.52
C PRO A 67 18.91 -10.91 12.98
N ASN A 68 17.58 -10.79 13.11
CA ASN A 68 16.63 -11.80 12.64
C ASN A 68 16.45 -11.74 11.11
N LEU A 69 16.39 -10.55 10.53
CA LEU A 69 16.40 -10.35 9.08
C LEU A 69 17.73 -10.78 8.45
N ASP A 70 18.85 -10.52 9.11
CA ASP A 70 20.18 -10.97 8.67
C ASP A 70 20.26 -12.51 8.68
N ALA A 71 19.61 -13.17 9.65
CA ALA A 71 19.50 -14.62 9.69
C ALA A 71 18.63 -15.18 8.56
N LEU A 72 17.50 -14.51 8.22
CA LEU A 72 16.69 -14.88 7.06
C LEU A 72 17.47 -14.69 5.75
N ALA A 73 18.19 -13.58 5.59
CA ALA A 73 18.94 -13.25 4.38
C ALA A 73 19.98 -14.33 4.01
N ARG A 74 20.58 -15.00 5.00
CA ARG A 74 21.48 -16.13 4.75
C ARG A 74 20.79 -17.36 4.12
N GLN A 75 19.48 -17.47 4.26
CA GLN A 75 18.63 -18.58 3.77
C GLN A 75 17.77 -18.18 2.56
N ALA A 76 17.99 -17.00 2.00
CA ALA A 76 17.12 -16.35 1.04
C ALA A 76 17.87 -15.81 -0.17
N VAL A 77 17.13 -15.33 -1.16
CA VAL A 77 17.61 -14.42 -2.20
C VAL A 77 17.55 -13.01 -1.65
N VAL A 78 18.65 -12.28 -1.71
CA VAL A 78 18.77 -10.88 -1.29
C VAL A 78 18.73 -9.98 -2.51
N PHE A 79 17.90 -8.95 -2.50
CA PHE A 79 17.83 -7.91 -3.53
C PHE A 79 18.46 -6.63 -2.97
N GLU A 80 19.63 -6.25 -3.49
CA GLU A 80 20.42 -5.17 -2.91
C GLU A 80 19.85 -3.79 -3.18
N ARG A 81 19.13 -3.64 -4.30
CA ARG A 81 18.56 -2.36 -4.75
C ARG A 81 17.09 -2.52 -5.12
N ALA A 82 16.23 -2.68 -4.12
CA ALA A 82 14.78 -2.73 -4.29
C ALA A 82 14.15 -1.36 -4.05
N TYR A 83 13.24 -0.95 -4.92
CA TYR A 83 12.66 0.39 -4.91
C TYR A 83 11.15 0.36 -4.82
N ALA A 84 10.61 1.18 -3.92
CA ALA A 84 9.19 1.48 -3.82
C ALA A 84 8.72 2.40 -4.96
N GLN A 85 7.49 2.25 -5.39
CA GLN A 85 6.87 3.08 -6.43
C GLN A 85 6.21 4.35 -5.87
N ALA A 86 6.09 4.41 -4.54
CA ALA A 86 5.64 5.59 -3.81
C ALA A 86 6.18 5.55 -2.36
N PRO A 87 6.48 6.70 -1.75
CA PRO A 87 6.90 6.80 -0.34
C PRO A 87 5.69 6.88 0.61
N LEU A 88 4.66 6.02 0.42
CA LEU A 88 3.36 6.13 1.09
C LEU A 88 2.78 4.74 1.36
N THR A 89 2.43 4.46 2.60
CA THR A 89 1.99 3.16 3.11
C THR A 89 0.89 2.51 2.25
N VAL A 90 -0.25 3.18 2.08
CA VAL A 90 -1.40 2.63 1.33
C VAL A 90 -1.04 2.40 -0.13
N VAL A 91 -0.34 3.35 -0.76
CA VAL A 91 0.02 3.29 -2.18
C VAL A 91 1.02 2.18 -2.44
N SER A 92 2.04 2.06 -1.59
CA SER A 92 3.07 1.04 -1.73
C SER A 92 2.53 -0.37 -1.46
N HIS A 93 1.69 -0.55 -0.44
CA HIS A 93 1.05 -1.85 -0.20
C HIS A 93 0.11 -2.26 -1.34
N ALA A 94 -0.64 -1.30 -1.92
CA ALA A 94 -1.44 -1.59 -3.11
C ALA A 94 -0.56 -2.05 -4.28
N THR A 95 0.62 -1.45 -4.45
CA THR A 95 1.62 -1.86 -5.44
C THR A 95 2.13 -3.29 -5.17
N ILE A 96 2.50 -3.60 -3.93
CA ILE A 96 3.00 -4.93 -3.51
C ILE A 96 1.94 -6.01 -3.73
N LEU A 97 0.69 -5.74 -3.35
CA LEU A 97 -0.39 -6.74 -3.37
C LEU A 97 -1.02 -6.92 -4.76
N SER A 98 -0.97 -5.90 -5.63
CA SER A 98 -1.54 -5.96 -6.98
C SER A 98 -0.51 -6.27 -8.07
N GLY A 99 0.77 -6.02 -7.84
CA GLY A 99 1.81 -6.07 -8.86
C GLY A 99 1.62 -5.00 -9.96
N THR A 100 0.98 -3.86 -9.64
CA THR A 100 0.69 -2.77 -10.59
C THR A 100 1.21 -1.43 -10.11
N TYR A 101 1.39 -0.47 -11.02
CA TYR A 101 1.81 0.88 -10.69
C TYR A 101 0.70 1.70 -10.03
N PRO A 102 1.05 2.76 -9.25
CA PRO A 102 0.09 3.63 -8.56
C PRO A 102 -1.00 4.21 -9.46
N GLN A 103 -0.67 4.64 -10.68
CA GLN A 103 -1.65 5.16 -11.63
C GLN A 103 -2.64 4.10 -12.13
N THR A 104 -2.35 2.81 -11.98
CA THR A 104 -3.23 1.71 -12.38
C THR A 104 -4.13 1.27 -11.23
N HIS A 105 -3.58 1.07 -10.03
CA HIS A 105 -4.39 0.65 -8.88
C HIS A 105 -5.13 1.81 -8.19
N GLN A 106 -4.74 3.06 -8.42
CA GLN A 106 -5.38 4.29 -7.95
C GLN A 106 -5.50 4.48 -6.44
N ALA A 107 -4.84 3.64 -5.64
CA ALA A 107 -4.74 3.88 -4.21
C ALA A 107 -4.03 5.22 -3.94
N ASN A 108 -4.49 5.95 -2.94
CA ASN A 108 -3.87 7.21 -2.54
C ASN A 108 -3.81 7.36 -1.02
N ALA A 109 -2.99 8.29 -0.53
CA ALA A 109 -2.72 8.46 0.90
C ALA A 109 -3.88 9.06 1.70
N LEU A 110 -4.84 9.68 1.04
CA LEU A 110 -5.97 10.36 1.70
C LEU A 110 -7.25 9.52 1.74
N GLY A 111 -7.14 8.24 1.37
CA GLY A 111 -8.26 7.31 1.31
C GLY A 111 -8.96 7.31 -0.05
N GLY A 112 -9.80 6.32 -0.26
CA GLY A 112 -10.54 6.10 -1.49
C GLY A 112 -10.42 4.66 -1.98
N PRO A 113 -11.33 4.22 -2.86
CA PRO A 113 -11.36 2.85 -3.34
C PRO A 113 -10.17 2.58 -4.26
N ILE A 114 -9.61 1.39 -4.12
CA ILE A 114 -8.67 0.84 -5.09
C ILE A 114 -9.45 0.48 -6.36
N ASN A 115 -8.82 0.60 -7.52
CA ASN A 115 -9.37 0.08 -8.77
C ASN A 115 -9.65 -1.43 -8.62
N SER A 116 -10.92 -1.82 -8.63
CA SER A 116 -11.34 -3.20 -8.40
C SER A 116 -10.92 -4.18 -9.52
N SER A 117 -10.53 -3.66 -10.70
CA SER A 117 -10.12 -4.48 -11.84
C SER A 117 -8.66 -4.96 -11.77
N VAL A 118 -7.85 -4.41 -10.85
CA VAL A 118 -6.45 -4.88 -10.72
C VAL A 118 -6.39 -6.25 -10.05
N PRO A 119 -5.43 -7.10 -10.42
CA PRO A 119 -5.17 -8.35 -9.71
C PRO A 119 -4.88 -8.09 -8.23
N TRP A 120 -5.16 -9.06 -7.36
CA TRP A 120 -4.90 -8.95 -5.94
C TRP A 120 -4.44 -10.28 -5.37
N LEU A 121 -3.32 -10.29 -4.65
CA LEU A 121 -2.68 -11.53 -4.20
C LEU A 121 -3.61 -12.45 -3.42
N SER A 122 -4.38 -11.91 -2.47
CA SER A 122 -5.29 -12.70 -1.64
C SER A 122 -6.42 -13.33 -2.45
N ASP A 123 -6.97 -12.63 -3.47
CA ASP A 123 -7.96 -13.20 -4.38
C ASP A 123 -7.38 -14.38 -5.14
N LEU A 124 -6.16 -14.21 -5.68
CA LEU A 124 -5.49 -15.23 -6.48
C LEU A 124 -5.15 -16.47 -5.66
N PHE A 125 -4.67 -16.29 -4.43
CA PHE A 125 -4.39 -17.40 -3.52
C PHE A 125 -5.68 -18.08 -3.04
N ARG A 126 -6.71 -17.30 -2.69
CA ARG A 126 -8.01 -17.84 -2.28
C ARG A 126 -8.65 -18.68 -3.39
N ALA A 127 -8.59 -18.21 -4.64
CA ALA A 127 -9.07 -18.96 -5.81
C ALA A 127 -8.32 -20.28 -6.03
N ARG A 128 -7.13 -20.45 -5.44
CA ARG A 128 -6.33 -21.69 -5.46
C ARG A 128 -6.47 -22.53 -4.21
N GLY A 129 -7.44 -22.20 -3.34
CA GLY A 129 -7.74 -22.97 -2.14
C GLY A 129 -6.82 -22.69 -0.94
N TYR A 130 -6.07 -21.57 -0.96
CA TYR A 130 -5.31 -21.12 0.20
C TYR A 130 -6.25 -20.51 1.26
N HIS A 131 -5.95 -20.77 2.53
CA HIS A 131 -6.53 -19.97 3.61
C HIS A 131 -5.79 -18.62 3.67
N THR A 132 -6.50 -17.53 3.43
CA THR A 132 -5.91 -16.20 3.32
C THR A 132 -6.15 -15.37 4.57
N SER A 133 -5.09 -14.84 5.17
CA SER A 133 -5.22 -14.00 6.37
C SER A 133 -4.25 -12.82 6.34
N ALA A 134 -4.68 -11.68 6.87
CA ALA A 134 -3.89 -10.48 7.06
C ALA A 134 -3.98 -9.99 8.51
N TYR A 135 -2.86 -9.52 9.04
CA TYR A 135 -2.75 -8.90 10.36
C TYR A 135 -1.94 -7.62 10.22
N VAL A 136 -2.60 -6.48 10.41
CA VAL A 136 -2.01 -5.17 10.15
C VAL A 136 -1.83 -4.36 11.43
N GLY A 137 -0.68 -3.69 11.51
CA GLY A 137 -0.28 -2.89 12.65
C GLY A 137 -0.68 -1.41 12.58
N LEU A 138 -1.17 -0.92 11.44
CA LEU A 138 -1.42 0.50 11.23
C LEU A 138 -2.86 0.75 10.74
N ARG A 139 -3.52 1.79 11.31
CA ARG A 139 -4.88 2.20 10.94
C ARG A 139 -5.03 2.54 9.46
N ASN A 140 -3.99 3.10 8.84
CA ASN A 140 -4.02 3.46 7.42
C ASN A 140 -4.28 2.23 6.51
N LEU A 141 -4.01 1.02 6.99
CA LEU A 141 -4.30 -0.24 6.30
C LEU A 141 -5.61 -0.90 6.75
N ASP A 142 -6.40 -0.27 7.61
CA ASP A 142 -7.73 -0.76 8.00
C ASP A 142 -8.80 -0.30 6.99
N PRO A 143 -9.40 -1.19 6.19
CA PRO A 143 -10.46 -0.82 5.25
C PRO A 143 -11.64 -0.13 5.90
N LYS A 144 -11.97 -0.53 7.14
CA LYS A 144 -13.09 0.04 7.91
C LYS A 144 -12.81 1.45 8.42
N SER A 145 -11.55 1.87 8.43
CA SER A 145 -11.17 3.26 8.70
C SER A 145 -11.41 4.18 7.49
N GLY A 146 -11.71 3.62 6.32
CA GLY A 146 -11.89 4.35 5.08
C GLY A 146 -10.60 4.77 4.36
N MET A 147 -9.44 4.40 4.91
CA MET A 147 -8.14 4.75 4.29
C MET A 147 -7.71 3.73 3.23
N ALA A 148 -7.93 2.43 3.47
CA ALA A 148 -7.48 1.33 2.62
C ALA A 148 -8.66 0.50 2.09
N GLN A 149 -9.65 1.14 1.45
CA GLN A 149 -10.82 0.46 0.91
C GLN A 149 -10.43 -0.62 -0.10
N GLY A 150 -10.93 -1.85 0.12
CA GLY A 150 -10.68 -3.01 -0.72
C GLY A 150 -9.39 -3.77 -0.40
N PHE A 151 -8.64 -3.41 0.64
CA PHE A 151 -7.46 -4.16 1.07
C PHE A 151 -7.80 -5.53 1.67
N ASP A 152 -8.98 -5.67 2.26
CA ASP A 152 -9.49 -6.93 2.80
C ASP A 152 -10.01 -7.90 1.73
N ARG A 153 -10.06 -7.46 0.46
CA ARG A 153 -10.51 -8.28 -0.66
C ARG A 153 -9.74 -9.59 -0.74
N GLY A 154 -10.45 -10.71 -0.83
CA GLY A 154 -9.87 -12.06 -0.92
C GLY A 154 -9.31 -12.63 0.38
N PHE A 155 -9.23 -11.88 1.47
CA PHE A 155 -8.86 -12.41 2.76
C PHE A 155 -10.07 -13.04 3.49
N VAL A 156 -9.86 -14.22 4.06
CA VAL A 156 -10.84 -14.87 4.97
C VAL A 156 -10.80 -14.21 6.35
N VAL A 157 -9.59 -13.81 6.77
CA VAL A 157 -9.37 -13.07 8.01
C VAL A 157 -8.59 -11.80 7.66
N TYR A 158 -9.14 -10.65 8.01
CA TYR A 158 -8.43 -9.36 7.95
C TYR A 158 -8.47 -8.75 9.35
N ASP A 159 -7.37 -8.90 10.09
CA ASP A 159 -7.28 -8.43 11.47
C ASP A 159 -6.76 -6.99 11.51
N ALA A 160 -7.70 -6.09 11.62
CA ALA A 160 -7.55 -4.67 11.86
C ALA A 160 -8.53 -4.29 12.99
N GLY A 161 -9.00 -3.07 13.06
CA GLY A 161 -10.02 -2.67 14.04
C GLY A 161 -9.45 -1.64 15.00
N PHE A 162 -9.03 -0.55 14.40
CA PHE A 162 -8.63 0.65 15.10
C PHE A 162 -9.85 1.52 15.42
N ARG A 163 -9.77 2.27 16.51
CA ARG A 163 -10.77 3.27 16.88
C ARG A 163 -10.45 4.60 16.21
N LEU A 164 -11.46 5.45 16.02
CA LEU A 164 -11.20 6.83 15.61
C LEU A 164 -10.47 7.58 16.72
N PRO A 165 -9.45 8.41 16.39
CA PRO A 165 -8.73 9.20 17.39
C PRO A 165 -9.66 10.17 18.13
N GLN A 166 -9.50 10.23 19.43
CA GLN A 166 -10.22 11.15 20.32
C GLN A 166 -9.25 11.81 21.29
N LYS A 167 -9.63 12.97 21.83
CA LYS A 167 -8.82 13.67 22.83
C LYS A 167 -8.46 12.74 24.00
N GLY A 168 -7.19 12.67 24.33
CA GLY A 168 -6.67 11.84 25.44
C GLY A 168 -6.55 10.34 25.14
N MET A 169 -6.93 9.88 23.94
CA MET A 169 -6.76 8.49 23.53
C MET A 169 -5.29 8.21 23.24
N LEU A 170 -4.81 7.03 23.67
CA LEU A 170 -3.45 6.60 23.34
C LEU A 170 -3.35 6.19 21.87
N ARG A 171 -2.23 6.51 21.24
CA ARG A 171 -1.93 6.16 19.85
C ARG A 171 -2.08 4.66 19.58
N SER A 172 -1.66 3.82 20.52
CA SER A 172 -1.82 2.36 20.45
C SER A 172 -3.28 1.85 20.41
N GLN A 173 -4.26 2.71 20.66
CA GLN A 173 -5.68 2.38 20.62
C GLN A 173 -6.34 2.81 19.30
N SER A 174 -5.78 3.80 18.61
CA SER A 174 -6.41 4.45 17.47
C SER A 174 -5.59 4.44 16.19
N VAL A 175 -4.28 4.36 16.26
CA VAL A 175 -3.39 4.53 15.09
C VAL A 175 -2.58 3.28 14.78
N GLU A 176 -1.94 2.67 15.80
CA GLU A 176 -0.97 1.61 15.58
C GLU A 176 -1.01 0.52 16.67
N ARG A 177 -0.54 -0.67 16.32
CA ARG A 177 -0.26 -1.79 17.24
C ARG A 177 1.21 -2.15 17.13
N SER A 178 1.83 -2.53 18.23
CA SER A 178 3.22 -3.03 18.18
C SER A 178 3.33 -4.31 17.34
N GLY A 179 4.49 -4.53 16.72
CA GLY A 179 4.76 -5.76 15.98
C GLY A 179 4.56 -7.02 16.82
N ASP A 180 4.87 -6.98 18.12
CA ASP A 180 4.59 -8.07 19.05
C ASP A 180 3.10 -8.41 19.14
N GLN A 181 2.23 -7.40 19.21
CA GLN A 181 0.79 -7.61 19.25
C GLN A 181 0.28 -8.19 17.92
N VAL A 182 0.77 -7.68 16.80
CA VAL A 182 0.42 -8.17 15.46
C VAL A 182 0.84 -9.63 15.27
N VAL A 183 2.10 -9.95 15.60
CA VAL A 183 2.65 -11.31 15.47
C VAL A 183 1.94 -12.29 16.39
N ALA A 184 1.66 -11.92 17.64
CA ALA A 184 0.93 -12.78 18.58
C ALA A 184 -0.46 -13.17 18.05
N ARG A 185 -1.18 -12.22 17.45
CA ARG A 185 -2.50 -12.45 16.83
C ARG A 185 -2.38 -13.33 15.58
N ALA A 186 -1.40 -13.08 14.72
CA ALA A 186 -1.13 -13.89 13.54
C ALA A 186 -0.80 -15.33 13.89
N VAL A 187 0.09 -15.56 14.87
CA VAL A 187 0.48 -16.91 15.34
C VAL A 187 -0.72 -17.64 15.97
N ALA A 188 -1.56 -16.94 16.72
CA ALA A 188 -2.80 -17.52 17.25
C ALA A 188 -3.76 -17.94 16.12
N GLY A 189 -3.86 -17.13 15.05
CA GLY A 189 -4.69 -17.41 13.89
C GLY A 189 -4.19 -18.58 13.03
N LEU A 190 -2.92 -18.96 13.11
CA LEU A 190 -2.36 -20.10 12.39
C LEU A 190 -2.63 -21.44 13.11
N LYS A 191 -2.94 -21.45 14.40
CA LYS A 191 -3.17 -22.70 15.15
C LYS A 191 -4.34 -23.50 14.56
N GLY A 192 -4.08 -24.79 14.27
CA GLY A 192 -5.09 -25.71 13.75
C GLY A 192 -5.58 -25.40 12.32
N LYS A 193 -4.91 -24.53 11.57
CA LYS A 193 -5.22 -24.28 10.17
C LYS A 193 -4.61 -25.36 9.26
N SER A 194 -5.38 -25.77 8.27
CA SER A 194 -4.89 -26.63 7.21
C SER A 194 -4.02 -25.85 6.22
N ASN A 195 -2.97 -26.51 5.72
CA ASN A 195 -2.18 -26.00 4.60
C ASN A 195 -2.94 -26.20 3.27
N PRO A 196 -2.71 -25.35 2.25
CA PRO A 196 -1.80 -24.20 2.24
C PRO A 196 -2.45 -22.91 2.78
N PHE A 197 -1.64 -21.97 3.25
CA PHE A 197 -2.13 -20.63 3.64
C PHE A 197 -1.31 -19.50 2.97
N PHE A 198 -1.95 -18.36 2.79
CA PHE A 198 -1.33 -17.07 2.49
C PHE A 198 -1.54 -16.14 3.69
N LEU A 199 -0.44 -15.74 4.31
CA LEU A 199 -0.42 -14.85 5.48
C LEU A 199 0.31 -13.56 5.12
N TRP A 200 -0.37 -12.41 5.27
CA TRP A 200 0.23 -11.09 5.22
C TRP A 200 0.30 -10.51 6.63
N ILE A 201 1.47 -10.03 7.02
CA ILE A 201 1.72 -9.34 8.30
C ILE A 201 2.35 -7.99 7.98
N HIS A 202 1.82 -6.93 8.59
CA HIS A 202 2.40 -5.59 8.53
C HIS A 202 2.85 -5.14 9.91
N LEU A 203 4.16 -4.84 10.05
CA LEU A 203 4.80 -4.40 11.29
C LEU A 203 5.01 -2.89 11.24
N SER A 204 4.36 -2.16 12.16
CA SER A 204 4.29 -0.70 12.16
C SER A 204 5.24 -0.02 13.14
N ASP A 205 6.09 -0.77 13.88
CA ASP A 205 6.95 -0.18 14.90
C ASP A 205 7.83 1.00 14.42
N PRO A 206 8.35 1.03 13.15
CA PRO A 206 9.10 2.16 12.64
C PRO A 206 8.26 3.37 12.19
N GLN A 207 6.94 3.36 12.41
CA GLN A 207 6.08 4.52 12.14
C GLN A 207 6.41 5.69 13.08
N ALA A 208 6.57 6.88 12.53
CA ALA A 208 6.72 8.11 13.33
C ALA A 208 5.43 8.45 14.11
N PRO A 209 5.54 9.06 15.31
CA PRO A 209 6.76 9.47 16.01
C PRO A 209 7.41 8.31 16.79
N TYR A 210 8.71 8.25 16.80
CA TYR A 210 9.50 7.26 17.53
C TYR A 210 10.54 7.96 18.42
N ALA A 211 10.86 7.38 19.57
CA ALA A 211 11.92 7.90 20.44
C ALA A 211 13.32 7.69 19.80
N SER A 212 13.47 6.64 18.99
CA SER A 212 14.67 6.35 18.21
C SER A 212 14.28 5.44 17.05
N TYR A 213 14.57 5.86 15.84
CA TYR A 213 14.29 5.10 14.62
C TYR A 213 14.97 3.72 14.63
N ASP A 214 16.24 3.65 14.98
CA ASP A 214 16.97 2.39 15.05
C ASP A 214 16.38 1.42 16.08
N ARG A 215 15.87 1.91 17.22
CA ARG A 215 15.16 1.07 18.20
C ARG A 215 13.81 0.58 17.67
N ALA A 216 13.11 1.40 16.92
CA ALA A 216 11.86 1.03 16.28
C ALA A 216 12.06 -0.07 15.24
N VAL A 217 13.10 0.05 14.40
CA VAL A 217 13.49 -1.00 13.45
C VAL A 217 13.89 -2.28 14.19
N ALA A 218 14.64 -2.18 15.30
CA ALA A 218 15.02 -3.35 16.10
C ALA A 218 13.81 -4.04 16.76
N ALA A 219 12.79 -3.30 17.16
CA ALA A 219 11.54 -3.86 17.71
C ALA A 219 10.78 -4.64 16.65
N ALA A 220 10.65 -4.11 15.44
CA ALA A 220 10.04 -4.81 14.30
C ALA A 220 10.83 -6.07 13.92
N ASP A 221 12.16 -6.01 13.89
CA ASP A 221 13.02 -7.18 13.65
C ASP A 221 12.85 -8.25 14.73
N ALA A 222 12.74 -7.87 16.01
CA ALA A 222 12.48 -8.80 17.11
C ALA A 222 11.11 -9.46 16.99
N ALA A 223 10.06 -8.72 16.61
CA ALA A 223 8.74 -9.26 16.36
C ALA A 223 8.77 -10.26 15.18
N PHE A 224 9.47 -9.92 14.09
CA PHE A 224 9.71 -10.85 12.99
C PHE A 224 10.44 -12.13 13.45
N GLY A 225 11.43 -12.03 14.32
CA GLY A 225 12.12 -13.18 14.91
C GLY A 225 11.17 -14.13 15.67
N LYS A 226 10.19 -13.57 16.41
CA LYS A 226 9.14 -14.34 17.09
C LYS A 226 8.24 -15.08 16.10
N LEU A 227 7.87 -14.42 14.99
CA LEU A 227 7.11 -15.06 13.91
C LEU A 227 7.87 -16.25 13.33
N VAL A 228 9.15 -16.07 12.96
CA VAL A 228 9.99 -17.14 12.41
C VAL A 228 10.11 -18.31 13.40
N SER A 229 10.31 -18.02 14.68
CA SER A 229 10.38 -19.04 15.75
C SER A 229 9.08 -19.82 15.86
N ALA A 230 7.93 -19.15 15.78
CA ALA A 230 6.62 -19.80 15.82
C ALA A 230 6.36 -20.68 14.59
N LEU A 231 6.75 -20.21 13.38
CA LEU A 231 6.64 -21.02 12.16
C LEU A 231 7.51 -22.27 12.22
N LYS A 232 8.74 -22.17 12.75
CA LYS A 232 9.64 -23.33 12.94
C LYS A 232 9.07 -24.31 13.96
N ALA A 233 8.58 -23.84 15.09
CA ALA A 233 7.97 -24.67 16.13
C ALA A 233 6.75 -25.46 15.61
N GLN A 234 6.02 -24.90 14.64
CA GLN A 234 4.88 -25.57 13.98
C GLN A 234 5.29 -26.37 12.73
N LYS A 235 6.58 -26.47 12.41
CA LYS A 235 7.13 -27.15 11.21
C LYS A 235 6.57 -26.58 9.89
N LEU A 236 6.26 -25.28 9.88
CA LEU A 236 5.72 -24.58 8.70
C LEU A 236 6.79 -23.80 7.93
N TYR A 237 7.93 -23.52 8.56
CA TYR A 237 8.94 -22.60 8.03
C TYR A 237 9.66 -23.11 6.77
N ASP A 238 10.11 -24.38 6.80
CA ASP A 238 11.00 -24.90 5.76
C ASP A 238 10.31 -24.97 4.39
N ASP A 239 9.04 -25.38 4.36
CA ASP A 239 8.22 -25.49 3.15
C ASP A 239 7.51 -24.17 2.77
N SER A 240 7.76 -23.09 3.51
CA SER A 240 7.14 -21.79 3.23
C SER A 240 8.00 -20.93 2.32
N ILE A 241 7.33 -20.16 1.46
CA ILE A 241 7.85 -18.94 0.87
C ILE A 241 7.73 -17.86 1.93
N VAL A 242 8.86 -17.20 2.29
CA VAL A 242 8.85 -16.06 3.21
C VAL A 242 9.43 -14.84 2.46
N ALA A 243 8.56 -13.92 2.09
CA ALA A 243 8.93 -12.66 1.45
C ALA A 243 8.88 -11.53 2.50
N VAL A 244 9.97 -10.79 2.62
CA VAL A 244 10.06 -9.63 3.50
C VAL A 244 10.46 -8.42 2.68
N ALA A 245 9.69 -7.33 2.81
CA ALA A 245 9.99 -6.03 2.22
C ALA A 245 9.64 -4.91 3.19
N ALA A 246 10.27 -3.74 3.08
CA ALA A 246 9.62 -2.54 3.57
C ALA A 246 8.71 -1.97 2.48
N ASP A 247 7.68 -1.25 2.89
CA ASP A 247 6.78 -0.58 1.97
C ASP A 247 7.42 0.69 1.38
N HIS A 248 8.09 1.48 2.19
CA HIS A 248 8.94 2.62 1.81
C HIS A 248 10.00 2.85 2.89
N GLY A 249 10.84 3.86 2.69
CA GLY A 249 11.83 4.32 3.66
C GLY A 249 11.34 5.49 4.50
N GLU A 250 12.29 6.21 5.11
CA GLU A 250 12.06 7.35 6.00
C GLU A 250 13.14 8.38 5.78
N SER A 251 12.78 9.65 5.60
CA SER A 251 13.75 10.69 5.27
C SER A 251 14.66 11.06 6.44
N LEU A 252 14.11 11.10 7.66
CA LEU A 252 14.86 11.48 8.88
C LEU A 252 15.53 12.85 8.78
N GLY A 253 14.88 13.79 8.11
CA GLY A 253 15.39 15.15 7.87
C GLY A 253 16.27 15.30 6.63
N ALA A 254 16.59 14.19 5.91
CA ALA A 254 17.32 14.29 4.65
C ALA A 254 16.51 15.12 3.64
N HIS A 255 17.21 15.92 2.83
CA HIS A 255 16.59 16.86 1.88
C HIS A 255 15.55 17.83 2.50
N GLY A 256 15.49 17.93 3.84
CA GLY A 256 14.58 18.79 4.58
C GLY A 256 13.21 18.19 4.86
N GLU A 257 12.92 16.95 4.46
CA GLU A 257 11.71 16.22 4.82
C GLU A 257 11.92 15.48 6.14
N ASP A 258 11.07 15.74 7.15
CA ASP A 258 11.25 15.13 8.48
C ASP A 258 10.88 13.64 8.49
N THR A 259 9.84 13.25 7.74
CA THR A 259 9.29 11.90 7.68
C THR A 259 9.36 11.33 6.26
N HIS A 260 8.24 11.18 5.59
CA HIS A 260 8.12 10.61 4.25
C HIS A 260 6.85 11.13 3.55
N GLY A 261 6.67 10.78 2.29
CA GLY A 261 5.44 11.02 1.54
C GLY A 261 5.60 12.00 0.39
N ILE A 262 6.57 12.89 0.44
CA ILE A 262 6.78 13.93 -0.55
C ILE A 262 7.90 13.58 -1.52
N PHE A 263 9.12 13.40 -1.00
CA PHE A 263 10.30 13.23 -1.83
C PHE A 263 10.54 11.80 -2.29
N LEU A 264 11.27 11.68 -3.41
CA LEU A 264 11.52 10.43 -4.12
C LEU A 264 13.01 10.08 -4.18
N TYR A 265 13.75 10.45 -3.12
CA TYR A 265 15.16 10.09 -2.97
C TYR A 265 15.32 8.70 -2.37
N ASP A 266 16.52 8.17 -2.36
CA ASP A 266 16.80 6.81 -1.88
C ASP A 266 16.43 6.62 -0.39
N ASP A 267 16.48 7.69 0.41
CA ASP A 267 16.06 7.65 1.81
C ASP A 267 14.62 7.17 2.00
N THR A 268 13.73 7.55 1.09
CA THR A 268 12.29 7.25 1.19
C THR A 268 11.83 6.11 0.30
N ILE A 269 12.58 5.72 -0.74
CA ILE A 269 12.12 4.69 -1.68
C ILE A 269 13.07 3.51 -1.91
N LEU A 270 14.33 3.56 -1.46
CA LEU A 270 15.22 2.39 -1.46
C LEU A 270 14.97 1.56 -0.20
N VAL A 271 14.48 0.35 -0.38
CA VAL A 271 13.92 -0.50 0.69
C VAL A 271 14.58 -1.88 0.74
N PRO A 272 14.61 -2.55 1.90
CA PRO A 272 15.00 -3.94 1.99
C PRO A 272 14.01 -4.85 1.25
N LEU A 273 14.55 -5.88 0.58
CA LEU A 273 13.76 -6.97 0.00
C LEU A 273 14.55 -8.28 0.07
N VAL A 274 13.92 -9.29 0.69
CA VAL A 274 14.49 -10.65 0.82
C VAL A 274 13.37 -11.65 0.56
N ILE A 275 13.66 -12.72 -0.20
CA ILE A 275 12.69 -13.79 -0.48
C ILE A 275 13.34 -15.15 -0.23
N LYS A 276 12.90 -15.83 0.83
CA LYS A 276 13.24 -17.23 1.13
C LYS A 276 12.25 -18.14 0.39
N LEU A 277 12.79 -19.07 -0.37
CA LEU A 277 12.02 -20.10 -1.07
C LEU A 277 11.92 -21.38 -0.24
N PRO A 278 10.98 -22.29 -0.53
CA PRO A 278 10.89 -23.59 0.13
C PRO A 278 12.25 -24.32 0.12
N GLN A 279 12.57 -25.01 1.24
CA GLN A 279 13.82 -25.73 1.41
C GLN A 279 15.08 -24.89 1.16
N ASN A 280 14.99 -23.57 1.42
CA ASN A 280 16.07 -22.59 1.21
C ASN A 280 16.65 -22.60 -0.21
N GLN A 281 15.84 -22.94 -1.22
CA GLN A 281 16.28 -22.88 -2.61
C GLN A 281 16.84 -21.49 -2.92
N MET A 282 17.94 -21.44 -3.66
CA MET A 282 18.65 -20.21 -4.03
C MET A 282 19.21 -19.41 -2.83
N ALA A 283 19.38 -20.03 -1.64
CA ALA A 283 19.99 -19.38 -0.49
C ALA A 283 21.35 -18.76 -0.81
N GLY A 284 21.58 -17.56 -0.29
CA GLY A 284 22.82 -16.81 -0.50
C GLY A 284 22.96 -16.14 -1.87
N LYS A 285 21.99 -16.30 -2.78
CA LYS A 285 21.96 -15.53 -4.03
C LYS A 285 21.72 -14.04 -3.74
N ARG A 286 22.48 -13.20 -4.44
CA ARG A 286 22.38 -11.74 -4.36
C ARG A 286 22.08 -11.17 -5.74
N VAL A 287 21.05 -10.33 -5.81
CA VAL A 287 20.68 -9.58 -7.03
C VAL A 287 21.11 -8.14 -6.82
N THR A 288 22.12 -7.71 -7.59
CA THR A 288 22.71 -6.37 -7.51
C THR A 288 22.05 -5.37 -8.45
N GLY A 289 21.29 -5.85 -9.46
CA GLY A 289 20.48 -5.01 -10.33
C GLY A 289 19.29 -4.40 -9.57
N ARG A 290 18.77 -3.26 -10.07
CA ARG A 290 17.57 -2.64 -9.51
C ARG A 290 16.36 -3.51 -9.75
N VAL A 291 15.51 -3.64 -8.71
CA VAL A 291 14.20 -4.30 -8.75
C VAL A 291 13.15 -3.40 -8.12
N ARG A 292 11.88 -3.72 -8.29
CA ARG A 292 10.76 -2.86 -7.88
C ARG A 292 9.81 -3.63 -6.97
N LEU A 293 9.10 -2.95 -6.06
CA LEU A 293 8.14 -3.62 -5.18
C LEU A 293 6.95 -4.23 -5.93
N LEU A 294 6.55 -3.68 -7.09
CA LEU A 294 5.53 -4.34 -7.93
C LEU A 294 5.97 -5.69 -8.48
N ASP A 295 7.24 -6.03 -8.43
CA ASP A 295 7.78 -7.33 -8.85
C ASP A 295 7.57 -8.42 -7.77
N VAL A 296 7.21 -8.05 -6.54
CA VAL A 296 7.01 -8.98 -5.41
C VAL A 296 5.83 -9.93 -5.67
N ALA A 297 4.67 -9.40 -6.06
CA ALA A 297 3.49 -10.22 -6.33
C ALA A 297 3.72 -11.30 -7.39
N PRO A 298 4.19 -10.99 -8.61
CA PRO A 298 4.45 -12.02 -9.62
C PRO A 298 5.55 -13.00 -9.19
N THR A 299 6.52 -12.58 -8.37
CA THR A 299 7.56 -13.46 -7.83
C THR A 299 7.00 -14.49 -6.86
N ILE A 300 6.15 -14.06 -5.93
CA ILE A 300 5.48 -14.94 -4.95
C ILE A 300 4.56 -15.92 -5.68
N LEU A 301 3.80 -15.45 -6.67
CA LEU A 301 2.91 -16.31 -7.46
C LEU A 301 3.69 -17.38 -8.24
N GLU A 302 4.77 -17.00 -8.94
CA GLU A 302 5.61 -17.96 -9.65
C GLU A 302 6.23 -18.97 -8.68
N ALA A 303 6.75 -18.52 -7.52
CA ALA A 303 7.32 -19.40 -6.50
C ALA A 303 6.30 -20.39 -5.93
N ALA A 304 5.03 -19.99 -5.84
CA ALA A 304 3.93 -20.85 -5.38
C ALA A 304 3.28 -21.66 -6.51
N SER A 305 3.82 -21.62 -7.74
CA SER A 305 3.22 -22.24 -8.93
C SER A 305 1.78 -21.80 -9.21
N VAL A 306 1.48 -20.54 -8.89
CA VAL A 306 0.21 -19.87 -9.22
C VAL A 306 0.41 -19.03 -10.48
N PRO A 307 -0.46 -19.14 -11.49
CA PRO A 307 -0.34 -18.34 -12.71
C PRO A 307 -0.34 -16.83 -12.42
N VAL A 308 0.59 -16.11 -13.02
CA VAL A 308 0.68 -14.66 -12.94
C VAL A 308 -0.30 -14.04 -13.94
N PRO A 309 -1.28 -13.23 -13.51
CA PRO A 309 -2.20 -12.55 -14.41
C PRO A 309 -1.48 -11.58 -15.36
N PRO A 310 -1.88 -11.49 -16.65
CA PRO A 310 -1.25 -10.57 -17.61
C PRO A 310 -1.48 -9.10 -17.30
N GLN A 311 -2.43 -8.77 -16.42
CA GLN A 311 -2.69 -7.42 -15.94
C GLN A 311 -1.64 -6.93 -14.92
N MET A 312 -0.85 -7.85 -14.32
CA MET A 312 0.29 -7.46 -13.49
C MET A 312 1.36 -6.79 -14.35
N GLN A 313 1.88 -5.68 -13.88
CA GLN A 313 2.90 -4.88 -14.57
C GLN A 313 4.31 -5.17 -14.05
N GLY A 314 4.39 -5.84 -12.91
CA GLY A 314 5.62 -6.42 -12.37
C GLY A 314 6.03 -7.68 -13.11
N GLN A 315 7.27 -8.10 -12.89
CA GLN A 315 7.82 -9.34 -13.42
C GLN A 315 8.43 -10.18 -12.30
N SER A 316 8.41 -11.49 -12.46
CA SER A 316 9.03 -12.37 -11.45
C SER A 316 10.55 -12.17 -11.38
N LEU A 317 11.03 -11.96 -10.18
CA LEU A 317 12.45 -11.79 -9.86
C LEU A 317 13.22 -13.11 -9.83
N LEU A 318 12.54 -14.26 -9.85
CA LEU A 318 13.21 -15.58 -9.83
C LEU A 318 14.07 -15.79 -11.08
N ARG A 319 13.61 -15.30 -12.23
CA ARG A 319 14.40 -15.38 -13.48
C ARG A 319 15.67 -14.54 -13.39
N ILE A 320 15.54 -13.33 -12.86
CA ILE A 320 16.70 -12.43 -12.65
C ILE A 320 17.70 -13.09 -11.71
N ALA A 321 17.25 -13.60 -10.58
CA ALA A 321 18.12 -14.24 -9.59
C ALA A 321 18.81 -15.51 -10.11
N LYS A 322 18.17 -16.26 -11.04
CA LYS A 322 18.74 -17.47 -11.65
C LYS A 322 19.79 -17.15 -12.74
N SER A 323 19.46 -16.23 -13.65
CA SER A 323 20.16 -16.10 -14.94
C SER A 323 20.95 -14.82 -15.10
N ASN A 324 20.53 -13.71 -14.48
CA ASN A 324 21.19 -12.41 -14.66
C ASN A 324 21.00 -11.50 -13.42
N PRO A 325 21.70 -11.79 -12.31
CA PRO A 325 21.52 -11.06 -11.05
C PRO A 325 21.99 -9.60 -11.10
N THR A 326 22.69 -9.20 -12.17
CA THR A 326 23.14 -7.82 -12.42
C THR A 326 22.22 -7.05 -13.37
N ALA A 327 21.14 -7.69 -13.90
CA ALA A 327 20.21 -7.05 -14.81
C ALA A 327 19.57 -5.83 -14.14
N ASP A 328 19.78 -4.67 -14.74
CA ASP A 328 19.39 -3.39 -14.19
C ASP A 328 18.11 -2.89 -14.87
N GLN A 329 17.07 -2.61 -14.07
CA GLN A 329 15.79 -2.13 -14.56
C GLN A 329 15.64 -0.63 -14.30
N ALA A 330 14.95 0.06 -15.21
CA ALA A 330 14.50 1.41 -14.91
C ALA A 330 13.41 1.37 -13.81
N VAL A 331 13.49 2.32 -12.89
CA VAL A 331 12.55 2.44 -11.78
C VAL A 331 11.79 3.76 -11.89
N TYR A 332 10.47 3.64 -11.94
CA TYR A 332 9.53 4.74 -11.82
C TYR A 332 9.03 4.81 -10.39
N SER A 333 8.97 6.01 -9.82
CA SER A 333 8.26 6.28 -8.57
C SER A 333 7.54 7.63 -8.67
N ARG A 334 6.44 7.78 -7.90
CA ARG A 334 5.67 9.03 -7.86
C ARG A 334 5.14 9.32 -6.47
N SER A 335 4.91 10.60 -6.20
CA SER A 335 4.10 11.04 -5.07
C SER A 335 3.08 12.08 -5.53
N ASP A 336 1.80 11.77 -5.32
CA ASP A 336 0.68 12.71 -5.50
C ASP A 336 0.31 13.40 -4.18
N PHE A 337 0.97 13.04 -3.10
CA PHE A 337 0.67 13.59 -1.78
C PHE A 337 0.88 15.11 -1.70
N PRO A 338 1.94 15.71 -2.31
CA PRO A 338 2.06 17.17 -2.41
C PRO A 338 0.85 17.83 -3.04
N GLN A 339 0.32 17.24 -4.11
CA GLN A 339 -0.85 17.79 -4.82
C GLN A 339 -2.13 17.65 -3.98
N ARG A 340 -2.38 16.46 -3.46
CA ARG A 340 -3.61 16.18 -2.72
C ARG A 340 -3.65 16.84 -1.34
N GLY A 341 -2.52 16.82 -0.61
CA GLY A 341 -2.45 17.37 0.75
C GLY A 341 -2.29 18.90 0.79
N PHE A 342 -1.58 19.44 -0.19
CA PHE A 342 -1.09 20.81 -0.12
C PHE A 342 -1.46 21.68 -1.34
N GLY A 343 -1.96 21.10 -2.43
CA GLY A 343 -2.23 21.82 -3.67
C GLY A 343 -0.97 22.18 -4.47
N TRP A 344 0.17 21.51 -4.18
CA TRP A 344 1.46 21.70 -4.86
C TRP A 344 1.60 20.78 -6.06
N SER A 345 2.74 20.87 -6.75
CA SER A 345 3.03 19.95 -7.84
C SER A 345 3.27 18.52 -7.31
N PRO A 346 2.72 17.48 -7.98
CA PRO A 346 3.12 16.12 -7.71
C PRO A 346 4.57 15.91 -8.15
N LEU A 347 5.23 14.88 -7.63
CA LEU A 347 6.58 14.49 -8.03
C LEU A 347 6.57 13.14 -8.75
N GLN A 348 7.43 13.02 -9.75
CA GLN A 348 7.71 11.77 -10.45
C GLN A 348 9.23 11.60 -10.55
N SER A 349 9.72 10.37 -10.35
CA SER A 349 11.13 10.09 -10.54
C SER A 349 11.36 8.94 -11.52
N TRP A 350 12.49 9.00 -12.20
CA TRP A 350 12.97 7.98 -13.10
C TRP A 350 14.44 7.68 -12.81
N ARG A 351 14.70 6.44 -12.41
CA ARG A 351 16.05 5.92 -12.21
C ARG A 351 16.42 5.01 -13.36
N ALA A 352 17.41 5.41 -14.12
CA ALA A 352 17.93 4.61 -15.23
C ALA A 352 19.44 4.80 -15.35
N SER A 353 20.18 3.71 -15.68
CA SER A 353 21.64 3.73 -15.70
C SER A 353 22.18 4.27 -14.36
N LYS A 354 23.02 5.30 -14.40
CA LYS A 354 23.59 5.94 -13.20
C LYS A 354 22.78 7.17 -12.71
N TYR A 355 21.68 7.53 -13.37
CA TYR A 355 20.98 8.77 -13.10
C TYR A 355 19.69 8.57 -12.30
N LEU A 356 19.44 9.53 -11.41
CA LEU A 356 18.13 9.83 -10.85
C LEU A 356 17.65 11.15 -11.45
N TYR A 357 16.52 11.12 -12.14
CA TYR A 357 15.80 12.30 -12.60
C TYR A 357 14.53 12.46 -11.77
N VAL A 358 14.26 13.69 -11.27
CA VAL A 358 13.00 14.04 -10.59
C VAL A 358 12.31 15.12 -11.42
N ARG A 359 11.11 14.79 -11.88
CA ARG A 359 10.20 15.74 -12.55
C ARG A 359 9.47 16.53 -11.49
N ALA A 360 9.72 17.83 -11.48
CA ALA A 360 9.16 18.84 -10.61
C ALA A 360 9.10 20.18 -11.38
N PRO A 361 8.49 21.27 -10.84
CA PRO A 361 8.60 22.61 -11.42
C PRO A 361 10.04 23.07 -11.62
N LYS A 362 10.92 22.71 -10.69
CA LYS A 362 12.38 22.85 -10.81
C LYS A 362 12.95 21.45 -10.96
N PRO A 363 13.19 20.94 -12.19
CA PRO A 363 13.62 19.57 -12.42
C PRO A 363 15.01 19.31 -11.83
N GLU A 364 15.24 18.04 -11.44
CA GLU A 364 16.49 17.61 -10.84
C GLU A 364 17.09 16.43 -11.59
N LEU A 365 18.42 16.41 -11.67
CA LEU A 365 19.19 15.30 -12.20
C LEU A 365 20.41 15.06 -11.31
N TYR A 366 20.60 13.81 -10.89
CA TYR A 366 21.72 13.39 -10.05
C TYR A 366 22.46 12.24 -10.69
N ASP A 367 23.81 12.27 -10.65
CA ASP A 367 24.66 11.15 -11.03
C ASP A 367 24.95 10.31 -9.79
N LEU A 368 24.17 9.26 -9.57
CA LEU A 368 24.27 8.41 -8.38
C LEU A 368 25.58 7.61 -8.29
N SER A 369 26.38 7.57 -9.35
CA SER A 369 27.71 6.92 -9.31
C SER A 369 28.74 7.76 -8.57
N THR A 370 28.54 9.07 -8.50
CA THR A 370 29.43 10.04 -7.84
C THR A 370 28.78 10.80 -6.70
N ASP A 371 27.45 10.79 -6.64
CA ASP A 371 26.61 11.49 -5.66
C ASP A 371 25.45 10.58 -5.25
N ALA A 372 25.77 9.53 -4.49
CA ALA A 372 24.78 8.54 -4.05
C ALA A 372 23.68 9.13 -3.15
N ALA A 373 23.96 10.25 -2.47
CA ALA A 373 23.00 10.95 -1.62
C ALA A 373 22.12 11.95 -2.38
N ALA A 374 22.30 12.10 -3.71
CA ALA A 374 21.53 13.02 -4.55
C ALA A 374 21.52 14.47 -4.01
N THR A 375 22.67 15.00 -3.67
CA THR A 375 22.83 16.35 -3.08
C THR A 375 23.19 17.42 -4.09
N LYS A 376 23.80 17.03 -5.23
CA LYS A 376 24.28 17.94 -6.27
C LYS A 376 23.40 17.84 -7.51
N ASN A 377 22.40 18.72 -7.63
CA ASN A 377 21.58 18.78 -8.82
C ASN A 377 22.39 19.29 -10.04
N ILE A 378 22.60 18.43 -11.04
CA ILE A 378 23.30 18.73 -12.30
C ILE A 378 22.34 19.05 -13.47
N ALA A 379 21.03 19.09 -13.25
CA ALA A 379 20.06 19.40 -14.32
C ALA A 379 20.36 20.70 -15.07
N PRO A 380 20.75 21.82 -14.41
CA PRO A 380 21.03 23.07 -15.11
C PRO A 380 22.16 22.97 -16.14
N THR A 381 23.14 22.07 -15.90
CA THR A 381 24.32 21.90 -16.77
C THR A 381 24.24 20.67 -17.68
N SER A 382 23.18 19.88 -17.57
CA SER A 382 23.04 18.57 -18.27
C SER A 382 21.75 18.46 -19.06
N LYS A 383 21.34 19.54 -19.75
CA LYS A 383 20.05 19.64 -20.44
C LYS A 383 19.75 18.46 -21.37
N GLY A 384 20.70 18.04 -22.21
CA GLY A 384 20.48 16.92 -23.14
C GLY A 384 20.18 15.59 -22.43
N THR A 385 20.79 15.34 -21.25
CA THR A 385 20.48 14.17 -20.43
C THR A 385 19.10 14.30 -19.80
N VAL A 386 18.74 15.48 -19.29
CA VAL A 386 17.39 15.78 -18.77
C VAL A 386 16.33 15.51 -19.83
N ASP A 387 16.48 16.05 -21.04
CA ASP A 387 15.53 15.91 -22.15
C ASP A 387 15.35 14.41 -22.54
N THR A 388 16.46 13.67 -22.58
CA THR A 388 16.44 12.23 -22.89
C THR A 388 15.65 11.44 -21.85
N ILE A 389 15.95 11.65 -20.56
CA ILE A 389 15.30 10.91 -19.48
C ILE A 389 13.83 11.36 -19.32
N ALA A 390 13.54 12.63 -19.47
CA ALA A 390 12.16 13.15 -19.47
C ALA A 390 11.32 12.50 -20.58
N SER A 391 11.88 12.31 -21.78
CA SER A 391 11.20 11.62 -22.88
C SER A 391 10.95 10.13 -22.57
N GLN A 392 11.85 9.45 -21.87
CA GLN A 392 11.62 8.08 -21.40
C GLN A 392 10.47 8.01 -20.41
N LEU A 393 10.43 8.95 -19.47
CA LEU A 393 9.34 9.08 -18.50
C LEU A 393 8.00 9.38 -19.18
N ASP A 394 7.97 10.27 -20.19
CA ASP A 394 6.76 10.55 -20.98
C ASP A 394 6.24 9.32 -21.72
N GLY A 395 7.16 8.53 -22.30
CA GLY A 395 6.81 7.28 -22.95
C GLY A 395 6.24 6.24 -21.97
N PHE A 396 6.76 6.21 -20.76
CA PHE A 396 6.25 5.39 -19.68
C PHE A 396 4.84 5.84 -19.23
N ASP A 397 4.67 7.13 -18.94
CA ASP A 397 3.38 7.69 -18.52
C ASP A 397 2.27 7.43 -19.55
N LYS A 398 2.54 7.65 -20.83
CA LYS A 398 1.58 7.35 -21.93
C LYS A 398 1.12 5.89 -21.95
N ARG A 399 2.00 4.95 -21.57
CA ARG A 399 1.69 3.52 -21.54
C ARG A 399 0.74 3.15 -20.41
N PHE A 400 0.86 3.78 -19.24
CA PHE A 400 0.19 3.35 -18.03
C PHE A 400 -0.91 4.29 -17.52
N THR A 401 -1.08 5.48 -18.11
CA THR A 401 -2.07 6.48 -17.67
C THR A 401 -3.39 6.40 -18.45
N SER A 402 -3.47 5.61 -19.51
CA SER A 402 -4.68 5.50 -20.32
C SER A 402 -5.78 4.73 -19.59
N GLY A 403 -6.81 5.42 -19.11
CA GLY A 403 -8.10 4.84 -18.72
C GLY A 403 -8.56 5.00 -17.28
N ALA A 404 -7.73 5.53 -16.38
CA ALA A 404 -8.12 5.69 -14.99
C ALA A 404 -8.72 7.09 -14.72
N LYS A 405 -10.06 7.19 -14.73
CA LYS A 405 -10.75 8.35 -14.14
C LYS A 405 -10.84 8.12 -12.63
N GLY A 406 -10.30 9.04 -11.82
CA GLY A 406 -10.56 9.08 -10.39
C GLY A 406 -12.06 9.15 -10.11
N ALA A 407 -12.51 8.70 -8.94
CA ALA A 407 -13.91 8.77 -8.53
C ALA A 407 -14.33 10.25 -8.36
N GLU A 408 -14.81 10.87 -9.43
CA GLU A 408 -15.36 12.22 -9.40
C GLU A 408 -16.69 12.24 -8.64
N LEU A 409 -17.06 13.40 -8.07
CA LEU A 409 -18.41 13.62 -7.53
C LEU A 409 -19.46 13.40 -8.63
N SER A 410 -20.53 12.69 -8.29
CA SER A 410 -21.68 12.58 -9.18
C SER A 410 -22.38 13.93 -9.37
N SER A 411 -23.08 14.07 -10.48
CA SER A 411 -23.86 15.31 -10.74
C SER A 411 -24.83 15.63 -9.62
N SER A 412 -25.43 14.62 -8.97
CA SER A 412 -26.35 14.79 -7.83
C SER A 412 -25.62 15.26 -6.57
N GLU A 413 -24.44 14.76 -6.28
CA GLU A 413 -23.61 15.22 -5.15
C GLU A 413 -23.14 16.66 -5.37
N MET A 414 -22.71 16.99 -6.60
CA MET A 414 -22.37 18.35 -7.00
C MET A 414 -23.54 19.32 -6.81
N GLN A 415 -24.75 18.93 -7.23
CA GLN A 415 -25.94 19.74 -7.07
C GLN A 415 -26.32 19.94 -5.58
N LYS A 416 -26.20 18.89 -4.75
CA LYS A 416 -26.39 18.99 -3.30
C LYS A 416 -25.43 19.98 -2.66
N LEU A 417 -24.14 19.91 -3.01
CA LEU A 417 -23.12 20.85 -2.49
C LEU A 417 -23.37 22.29 -2.98
N ALA A 418 -23.74 22.47 -4.24
CA ALA A 418 -24.08 23.79 -4.78
C ALA A 418 -25.27 24.41 -4.04
N SER A 419 -26.28 23.62 -3.67
CA SER A 419 -27.43 24.08 -2.88
C SER A 419 -27.08 24.52 -1.45
N LEU A 420 -25.95 24.06 -0.92
CA LEU A 420 -25.39 24.47 0.38
C LEU A 420 -24.43 25.66 0.28
N GLY A 421 -24.33 26.29 -0.90
CA GLY A 421 -23.49 27.47 -1.10
C GLY A 421 -22.00 27.17 -1.40
N TYR A 422 -21.65 25.93 -1.69
CA TYR A 422 -20.31 25.60 -2.17
C TYR A 422 -20.15 26.10 -3.61
N VAL A 423 -19.65 27.32 -3.77
CA VAL A 423 -19.46 27.98 -5.08
C VAL A 423 -18.02 27.73 -5.53
N GLY A 424 -17.86 27.23 -6.76
CA GLY A 424 -16.53 27.10 -7.38
C GLY A 424 -15.80 25.80 -7.07
N ILE A 425 -16.55 24.72 -6.76
CA ILE A 425 -15.98 23.37 -6.74
C ILE A 425 -15.34 23.10 -8.12
N GLN A 426 -14.05 23.34 -8.23
CA GLN A 426 -13.30 22.95 -9.41
C GLN A 426 -13.14 21.44 -9.41
N LYS A 427 -13.36 20.82 -10.58
CA LYS A 427 -12.87 19.46 -10.81
C LYS A 427 -11.41 19.44 -10.41
N SER A 428 -11.02 18.43 -9.64
CA SER A 428 -9.62 18.18 -9.27
C SER A 428 -8.75 18.38 -10.51
N ASN A 429 -8.10 19.55 -10.61
CA ASN A 429 -7.15 19.80 -11.68
C ASN A 429 -6.00 18.81 -11.48
N THR A 430 -5.82 17.91 -12.43
CA THR A 430 -4.59 17.10 -12.55
C THR A 430 -3.46 18.07 -12.95
N ALA A 431 -2.93 18.82 -11.96
CA ALA A 431 -1.77 19.66 -12.23
C ALA A 431 -0.63 18.77 -12.73
N SER A 432 0.02 19.21 -13.78
CA SER A 432 1.24 18.55 -14.26
C SER A 432 2.34 18.73 -13.21
N ALA A 433 3.18 17.71 -13.03
CA ALA A 433 4.39 17.80 -12.21
C ALA A 433 5.37 18.93 -12.63
N ALA A 434 5.11 19.59 -13.75
CA ALA A 434 5.90 20.71 -14.26
C ALA A 434 5.34 22.10 -13.89
N THR A 435 4.20 22.18 -13.18
CA THR A 435 3.51 23.46 -12.86
C THR A 435 3.09 23.50 -11.40
N GLY A 436 2.96 24.72 -10.85
CA GLY A 436 2.55 24.96 -9.47
C GLY A 436 3.71 25.14 -8.49
N THR A 437 3.43 25.11 -7.19
CA THR A 437 4.45 25.22 -6.13
C THR A 437 5.34 23.99 -6.14
N ASP A 438 6.65 24.19 -6.19
CA ASP A 438 7.63 23.11 -6.03
C ASP A 438 7.65 22.65 -4.56
N PRO A 439 7.44 21.36 -4.26
CA PRO A 439 7.44 20.86 -2.90
C PRO A 439 8.73 21.16 -2.12
N LYS A 440 9.88 21.27 -2.81
CA LYS A 440 11.16 21.60 -2.17
C LYS A 440 11.18 23.00 -1.55
N ASP A 441 10.48 23.95 -2.19
CA ASP A 441 10.42 25.33 -1.68
C ASP A 441 9.47 25.43 -0.46
N ALA A 442 8.61 24.44 -0.24
CA ALA A 442 7.53 24.49 0.74
C ALA A 442 7.62 23.38 1.82
N ILE A 443 8.68 22.58 1.82
CA ILE A 443 8.80 21.38 2.70
C ILE A 443 8.63 21.70 4.19
N ALA A 444 9.13 22.86 4.66
CA ALA A 444 8.95 23.29 6.03
C ALA A 444 7.46 23.44 6.44
N THR A 445 6.60 23.80 5.49
CA THR A 445 5.14 23.84 5.70
C THR A 445 4.58 22.43 5.87
N ALA A 446 5.02 21.49 5.05
CA ALA A 446 4.59 20.08 5.18
C ALA A 446 4.99 19.50 6.53
N ASN A 447 6.26 19.63 6.92
CA ASN A 447 6.75 19.14 8.23
C ASN A 447 5.91 19.69 9.40
N LYS A 448 5.52 20.99 9.33
CA LYS A 448 4.67 21.60 10.37
C LYS A 448 3.25 21.01 10.36
N VAL A 449 2.65 20.79 9.19
CA VAL A 449 1.32 20.17 9.09
C VAL A 449 1.37 18.73 9.62
N GLU A 450 2.36 17.94 9.23
CA GLU A 450 2.53 16.57 9.70
C GLU A 450 2.71 16.49 11.22
N SER A 451 3.55 17.36 11.79
CA SER A 451 3.72 17.46 13.25
C SER A 451 2.39 17.78 13.96
N ALA A 452 1.55 18.63 13.36
CA ALA A 452 0.24 18.94 13.90
C ALA A 452 -0.73 17.75 13.80
N LEU A 453 -0.72 17.02 12.68
CA LEU A 453 -1.53 15.80 12.50
C LEU A 453 -1.09 14.69 13.45
N GLN A 454 0.21 14.53 13.68
CA GLN A 454 0.73 13.61 14.71
C GLN A 454 0.22 13.98 16.12
N ALA A 455 0.17 15.28 16.45
CA ALA A 455 -0.40 15.72 17.72
C ALA A 455 -1.89 15.36 17.85
N LEU A 456 -2.66 15.38 16.74
CA LEU A 456 -4.05 14.91 16.73
C LEU A 456 -4.14 13.40 16.97
N ASP A 457 -3.30 12.63 16.33
CA ASP A 457 -3.22 11.17 16.50
C ASP A 457 -2.79 10.76 17.91
N ASP A 458 -2.00 11.62 18.58
CA ASP A 458 -1.63 11.49 19.99
C ASP A 458 -2.74 11.94 20.97
N GLY A 459 -3.90 12.35 20.47
CA GLY A 459 -4.99 12.86 21.30
C GLY A 459 -4.72 14.23 21.96
N LYS A 460 -3.84 15.06 21.35
CA LYS A 460 -3.40 16.38 21.83
C LYS A 460 -3.85 17.52 20.88
N PRO A 461 -5.17 17.66 20.61
CA PRO A 461 -5.67 18.63 19.64
C PRO A 461 -5.33 20.09 20.00
N GLU A 462 -5.15 20.41 21.28
CA GLU A 462 -4.75 21.73 21.75
C GLU A 462 -3.35 22.15 21.26
N LYS A 463 -2.48 21.19 20.96
CA LYS A 463 -1.16 21.46 20.38
C LYS A 463 -1.26 21.67 18.87
N ALA A 464 -2.14 20.96 18.20
CA ALA A 464 -2.31 21.04 16.75
C ALA A 464 -2.90 22.38 16.28
N VAL A 465 -3.88 22.94 17.03
CA VAL A 465 -4.59 24.17 16.65
C VAL A 465 -3.65 25.32 16.32
N PRO A 466 -2.74 25.78 17.21
CA PRO A 466 -1.88 26.93 16.89
C PRO A 466 -0.91 26.66 15.74
N MET A 467 -0.43 25.41 15.58
CA MET A 467 0.46 25.04 14.46
C MET A 467 -0.27 25.18 13.12
N LEU A 468 -1.50 24.65 13.03
CA LEU A 468 -2.30 24.71 11.82
C LEU A 468 -2.77 26.12 11.48
N GLN A 469 -3.13 26.92 12.50
CA GLN A 469 -3.45 28.35 12.32
C GLN A 469 -2.26 29.12 11.76
N GLN A 470 -1.04 28.87 12.22
CA GLN A 470 0.16 29.49 11.69
C GLN A 470 0.43 29.11 10.22
N VAL A 471 0.19 27.86 9.83
CA VAL A 471 0.28 27.45 8.43
C VAL A 471 -0.73 28.19 7.57
N LEU A 472 -1.99 28.23 8.04
CA LEU A 472 -3.10 28.82 7.29
C LEU A 472 -3.03 30.36 7.18
N ALA A 473 -2.34 31.02 8.10
CA ALA A 473 -2.04 32.44 8.00
C ALA A 473 -1.14 32.78 6.79
N ASN A 474 -0.28 31.84 6.39
CA ASN A 474 0.61 32.01 5.24
C ASN A 474 0.07 31.37 3.95
N SER A 475 -0.76 30.33 4.05
CA SER A 475 -1.31 29.61 2.90
C SER A 475 -2.67 29.00 3.24
N ALA A 476 -3.74 29.70 2.88
CA ALA A 476 -5.13 29.28 3.15
C ALA A 476 -5.57 28.07 2.31
N SER A 477 -4.85 27.72 1.25
CA SER A 477 -5.20 26.67 0.28
C SER A 477 -4.57 25.30 0.59
N VAL A 478 -4.06 25.09 1.81
CA VAL A 478 -3.52 23.80 2.22
C VAL A 478 -4.65 22.93 2.79
N TYR A 479 -5.08 21.93 2.00
CA TYR A 479 -6.17 21.03 2.39
C TYR A 479 -5.96 20.36 3.75
N LEU A 480 -4.77 19.74 3.97
CA LEU A 480 -4.46 19.03 5.21
C LEU A 480 -4.47 19.96 6.43
N ALA A 481 -4.07 21.22 6.27
CA ALA A 481 -4.11 22.19 7.36
C ALA A 481 -5.56 22.61 7.69
N GLN A 482 -6.40 22.83 6.69
CA GLN A 482 -7.83 23.14 6.89
C GLN A 482 -8.57 21.96 7.53
N TYR A 483 -8.41 20.76 6.98
CA TYR A 483 -8.99 19.54 7.53
C TYR A 483 -8.49 19.26 8.95
N GLY A 484 -7.18 19.35 9.19
CA GLY A 484 -6.57 19.13 10.50
C GLY A 484 -7.07 20.13 11.54
N LEU A 485 -7.19 21.43 11.20
CA LEU A 485 -7.73 22.46 12.09
C LEU A 485 -9.19 22.18 12.44
N GLY A 486 -10.02 21.84 11.46
CA GLY A 486 -11.40 21.46 11.69
C GLY A 486 -11.53 20.23 12.59
N SER A 487 -10.71 19.20 12.35
CA SER A 487 -10.68 17.99 13.15
C SER A 487 -10.20 18.26 14.58
N ALA A 488 -9.17 19.10 14.77
CA ALA A 488 -8.70 19.51 16.10
C ALA A 488 -9.78 20.22 16.91
N LEU A 489 -10.45 21.19 16.29
CA LEU A 489 -11.54 21.94 16.92
C LEU A 489 -12.73 21.02 17.25
N ALA A 490 -13.06 20.07 16.39
CA ALA A 490 -14.09 19.07 16.65
C ALA A 490 -13.75 18.16 17.84
N GLN A 491 -12.50 17.72 17.98
CA GLN A 491 -12.03 16.95 19.13
C GLN A 491 -12.06 17.77 20.43
N LEU A 492 -11.87 19.09 20.35
CA LEU A 492 -12.00 20.05 21.46
C LEU A 492 -13.45 20.42 21.74
N GLN A 493 -14.45 19.80 21.10
CA GLN A 493 -15.88 20.11 21.20
C GLN A 493 -16.24 21.56 20.77
N GLN A 494 -15.37 22.21 19.98
CA GLN A 494 -15.58 23.56 19.45
C GLN A 494 -16.18 23.50 18.02
N CYS A 495 -17.26 22.73 17.86
CA CYS A 495 -17.85 22.44 16.56
C CYS A 495 -18.22 23.71 15.76
N GLN A 496 -18.74 24.76 16.41
CA GLN A 496 -19.07 26.00 15.73
C GLN A 496 -17.85 26.62 15.02
N LYS A 497 -16.67 26.55 15.66
CA LYS A 497 -15.41 27.06 15.10
C LYS A 497 -14.83 26.11 14.04
N ALA A 498 -15.16 24.82 14.09
CA ALA A 498 -14.68 23.81 13.13
C ALA A 498 -15.33 23.93 11.75
N ILE A 499 -16.55 24.47 11.66
CA ILE A 499 -17.35 24.52 10.42
C ILE A 499 -16.60 25.24 9.29
N GLU A 500 -16.01 26.40 9.55
CA GLU A 500 -15.34 27.18 8.50
C GLU A 500 -14.07 26.51 7.95
N PRO A 501 -13.13 26.01 8.76
CA PRO A 501 -12.02 25.20 8.24
C PRO A 501 -12.46 23.95 7.48
N LEU A 502 -13.48 23.23 7.97
CA LEU A 502 -14.01 22.04 7.27
C LEU A 502 -14.68 22.42 5.94
N ARG A 503 -15.39 23.54 5.87
CA ARG A 503 -15.95 24.07 4.62
C ARG A 503 -14.86 24.31 3.58
N LYS A 504 -13.76 25.00 3.99
CA LYS A 504 -12.61 25.23 3.11
C LYS A 504 -11.91 23.94 2.70
N ALA A 505 -11.79 22.97 3.61
CA ALA A 505 -11.26 21.65 3.26
C ALA A 505 -12.12 20.97 2.17
N ILE A 506 -13.44 21.02 2.29
CA ILE A 506 -14.37 20.46 1.29
C ILE A 506 -14.28 21.22 -0.04
N GLU A 507 -14.09 22.54 -0.03
CA GLU A 507 -13.87 23.33 -1.25
C GLU A 507 -12.58 22.91 -1.98
N LEU A 508 -11.52 22.62 -1.23
CA LEU A 508 -10.23 22.17 -1.77
C LEU A 508 -10.27 20.72 -2.25
N GLN A 509 -11.00 19.86 -1.53
CA GLN A 509 -11.20 18.44 -1.89
C GLN A 509 -12.65 18.02 -1.67
N PRO A 510 -13.50 18.21 -2.66
CA PRO A 510 -14.94 17.95 -2.54
C PRO A 510 -15.30 16.46 -2.45
N ASP A 511 -14.38 15.58 -2.80
CA ASP A 511 -14.52 14.12 -2.72
C ASP A 511 -14.02 13.52 -1.40
N SER A 512 -13.54 14.34 -0.46
CA SER A 512 -13.04 13.89 0.82
C SER A 512 -14.14 13.43 1.77
N ALA A 513 -14.36 12.12 1.85
CA ALA A 513 -15.32 11.54 2.78
C ALA A 513 -15.07 11.91 4.24
N TRP A 514 -13.79 12.03 4.63
CA TRP A 514 -13.40 12.42 5.98
C TRP A 514 -13.77 13.86 6.32
N ALA A 515 -13.58 14.80 5.39
CA ALA A 515 -13.99 16.19 5.60
C ALA A 515 -15.51 16.30 5.71
N HIS A 516 -16.25 15.56 4.87
CA HIS A 516 -17.71 15.49 4.95
C HIS A 516 -18.19 14.84 6.24
N PHE A 517 -17.57 13.76 6.71
CA PHE A 517 -17.90 13.14 7.99
C PHE A 517 -17.71 14.09 9.17
N GLN A 518 -16.57 14.77 9.25
CA GLN A 518 -16.28 15.73 10.31
C GLN A 518 -17.24 16.93 10.28
N MET A 519 -17.56 17.44 9.07
CA MET A 519 -18.54 18.50 8.88
C MET A 519 -19.92 18.04 9.38
N GLY A 520 -20.40 16.89 8.92
CA GLY A 520 -21.68 16.32 9.35
C GLY A 520 -21.74 16.09 10.85
N SER A 521 -20.63 15.62 11.46
CA SER A 521 -20.53 15.44 12.92
C SER A 521 -20.67 16.76 13.67
N CYS A 522 -19.99 17.80 13.22
CA CYS A 522 -20.10 19.11 13.84
C CYS A 522 -21.49 19.76 13.66
N LEU A 523 -22.08 19.65 12.47
CA LEU A 523 -23.42 20.17 12.19
C LEU A 523 -24.49 19.45 13.00
N THR A 524 -24.39 18.12 13.18
CA THR A 524 -25.30 17.36 14.07
C THR A 524 -25.22 17.87 15.51
N LYS A 525 -24.01 18.13 16.01
CA LYS A 525 -23.79 18.65 17.37
C LYS A 525 -24.28 20.08 17.56
N THR A 526 -24.29 20.89 16.51
CA THR A 526 -24.78 22.30 16.54
C THR A 526 -26.25 22.42 16.19
N GLY A 527 -26.93 21.32 15.84
CA GLY A 527 -28.38 21.26 15.59
C GLY A 527 -28.80 21.52 14.15
N ASP A 528 -27.85 21.72 13.23
CA ASP A 528 -28.17 21.84 11.80
C ASP A 528 -28.25 20.45 11.13
N TYR A 529 -29.28 19.71 11.51
CA TYR A 529 -29.49 18.34 11.05
C TYR A 529 -29.73 18.23 9.55
N LYS A 530 -30.37 19.24 8.92
CA LYS A 530 -30.65 19.24 7.48
C LYS A 530 -29.38 19.25 6.65
N THR A 531 -28.46 20.16 6.99
CA THR A 531 -27.15 20.26 6.33
C THR A 531 -26.27 19.07 6.69
N ALA A 532 -26.32 18.59 7.95
CA ALA A 532 -25.55 17.45 8.41
C ALA A 532 -25.84 16.18 7.59
N VAL A 533 -27.10 15.89 7.29
CA VAL A 533 -27.50 14.71 6.49
C VAL A 533 -26.82 14.74 5.11
N VAL A 534 -26.78 15.89 4.43
CA VAL A 534 -26.16 15.99 3.10
C VAL A 534 -24.68 15.57 3.14
N HIS A 535 -23.95 16.09 4.13
CA HIS A 535 -22.53 15.76 4.28
C HIS A 535 -22.33 14.29 4.68
N LEU A 536 -23.14 13.73 5.57
CA LEU A 536 -23.04 12.33 5.98
C LEU A 536 -23.43 11.37 4.85
N GLU A 537 -24.45 11.71 4.03
CA GLU A 537 -24.79 10.94 2.83
C GLU A 537 -23.61 10.90 1.84
N ILE A 538 -22.93 12.04 1.61
CA ILE A 538 -21.73 12.07 0.76
C ILE A 538 -20.62 11.23 1.38
N ALA A 539 -20.36 11.35 2.68
CA ALA A 539 -19.33 10.56 3.37
C ALA A 539 -19.57 9.06 3.20
N THR A 540 -20.82 8.59 3.40
CA THR A 540 -21.19 7.17 3.27
C THR A 540 -21.23 6.69 1.83
N SER A 541 -21.53 7.56 0.86
CA SER A 541 -21.46 7.27 -0.57
C SER A 541 -20.00 7.04 -1.00
N ARG A 542 -19.07 7.87 -0.50
CA ARG A 542 -17.63 7.78 -0.81
C ARG A 542 -16.93 6.65 -0.08
N LEU A 543 -17.34 6.35 1.15
CA LEU A 543 -16.81 5.29 1.99
C LEU A 543 -17.96 4.36 2.44
N PRO A 544 -18.41 3.40 1.60
CA PRO A 544 -19.53 2.52 1.91
C PRO A 544 -19.33 1.61 3.12
N ASP A 545 -18.07 1.43 3.57
CA ASP A 545 -17.72 0.60 4.73
C ASP A 545 -17.41 1.43 5.98
N PHE A 546 -17.67 2.74 5.94
CA PHE A 546 -17.46 3.64 7.08
C PHE A 546 -18.60 3.55 8.11
N GLY A 547 -18.58 2.52 8.95
CA GLY A 547 -19.64 2.22 9.89
C GLY A 547 -19.98 3.36 10.86
N ASP A 548 -18.97 4.14 11.34
CA ASP A 548 -19.22 5.26 12.24
C ASP A 548 -20.01 6.39 11.58
N ALA A 549 -19.84 6.59 10.27
CA ALA A 549 -20.64 7.57 9.53
C ALA A 549 -22.12 7.14 9.41
N TYR A 550 -22.40 5.84 9.25
CA TYR A 550 -23.77 5.33 9.24
C TYR A 550 -24.44 5.42 10.62
N VAL A 551 -23.68 5.20 11.71
CA VAL A 551 -24.21 5.43 13.07
C VAL A 551 -24.65 6.87 13.24
N LEU A 552 -23.79 7.83 12.87
CA LEU A 552 -24.07 9.25 12.99
C LEU A 552 -25.21 9.68 12.05
N LEU A 553 -25.26 9.15 10.83
CA LEU A 553 -26.32 9.41 9.87
C LEU A 553 -27.67 8.94 10.40
N ALA A 554 -27.73 7.76 11.02
CA ALA A 554 -28.96 7.27 11.65
C ALA A 554 -29.46 8.21 12.76
N GLN A 555 -28.56 8.63 13.66
CA GLN A 555 -28.90 9.59 14.74
C GLN A 555 -29.39 10.93 14.16
N THR A 556 -28.77 11.40 13.09
CA THR A 556 -29.15 12.66 12.45
C THR A 556 -30.53 12.56 11.78
N TYR A 557 -30.85 11.41 11.15
CA TYR A 557 -32.20 11.14 10.62
C TYR A 557 -33.26 11.09 11.70
N ASP A 558 -32.96 10.51 12.89
CA ASP A 558 -33.90 10.50 14.02
C ASP A 558 -34.31 11.92 14.44
N HIS A 559 -33.33 12.83 14.54
CA HIS A 559 -33.60 14.24 14.85
C HIS A 559 -34.49 14.94 13.81
N LEU A 560 -34.51 14.45 12.58
CA LEU A 560 -35.37 14.96 11.51
C LEU A 560 -36.71 14.22 11.39
N GLY A 561 -36.99 13.22 12.24
CA GLY A 561 -38.20 12.39 12.17
C GLY A 561 -38.22 11.44 10.95
N ARG A 562 -37.07 11.20 10.28
CA ARG A 562 -36.93 10.34 9.10
C ARG A 562 -36.70 8.88 9.54
N ALA A 563 -37.66 8.26 10.18
CA ALA A 563 -37.51 6.95 10.81
C ALA A 563 -37.07 5.82 9.86
N GLU A 564 -37.62 5.79 8.63
CA GLU A 564 -37.22 4.77 7.64
C GLU A 564 -35.76 4.90 7.22
N ASP A 565 -35.28 6.13 6.99
CA ASP A 565 -33.89 6.41 6.64
C ASP A 565 -32.96 6.05 7.80
N ALA A 566 -33.33 6.40 9.02
CA ALA A 566 -32.60 6.04 10.24
C ALA A 566 -32.43 4.52 10.37
N ASN A 567 -33.52 3.76 10.15
CA ASN A 567 -33.48 2.30 10.22
C ASN A 567 -32.59 1.69 9.12
N ARG A 568 -32.60 2.22 7.91
CA ARG A 568 -31.68 1.79 6.84
C ARG A 568 -30.22 2.04 7.21
N ALA A 569 -29.91 3.22 7.74
CA ALA A 569 -28.56 3.57 8.17
C ALA A 569 -28.08 2.67 9.35
N ARG A 570 -28.96 2.38 10.34
CA ARG A 570 -28.67 1.43 11.43
C ARG A 570 -28.40 0.03 10.93
N ALA A 571 -29.20 -0.47 10.01
CA ALA A 571 -29.01 -1.79 9.42
C ALA A 571 -27.64 -1.88 8.74
N LYS A 572 -27.23 -0.84 7.99
CA LYS A 572 -25.91 -0.79 7.37
C LYS A 572 -24.80 -0.70 8.40
N ALA A 573 -24.92 0.11 9.44
CA ALA A 573 -23.96 0.17 10.55
C ALA A 573 -23.79 -1.20 11.22
N ALA A 574 -24.90 -1.91 11.49
CA ALA A 574 -24.86 -3.25 12.08
C ALA A 574 -24.15 -4.29 11.19
N GLN A 575 -24.38 -4.27 9.87
CA GLN A 575 -23.64 -5.10 8.91
C GLN A 575 -22.12 -4.85 8.96
N LEU A 576 -21.71 -3.61 9.26
CA LEU A 576 -20.32 -3.21 9.42
C LEU A 576 -19.78 -3.44 10.85
N GLY A 577 -20.55 -4.09 11.72
CA GLY A 577 -20.14 -4.42 13.08
C GLY A 577 -20.19 -3.24 14.06
N LYS A 578 -20.94 -2.17 13.75
CA LYS A 578 -21.15 -1.03 14.63
C LYS A 578 -22.53 -1.09 15.29
N LYS A 579 -22.60 -0.65 16.55
CA LYS A 579 -23.88 -0.43 17.25
C LYS A 579 -24.30 1.02 17.06
N ALA A 580 -25.48 1.25 16.51
CA ALA A 580 -26.09 2.56 16.28
C ALA A 580 -27.22 2.84 17.30
#